data_6fd7dae65ba2ebc7e8033734b1a3f8d2
#
_entry.id   6fd7dae65ba2ebc7e8033734b1a3f8d2
#
_cell.length_a   1.000
_cell.length_b   1.000
_cell.length_c   1.000
_cell.angle_alpha   90.00
_cell.angle_beta   90.00
_cell.angle_gamma   90.00
#
_symmetry.space_group_name_H-M   'P 1'
#
loop_
_entity.id
_entity.type
_entity.pdbx_description
1 polymer ?
#
loop_
_entity_poly.entity_id
_entity_poly.type
_entity_poly.pdbx_seq_one_letter_code
_entity_poly.pdbx_strand_id
1 'polypeptide(L)'
;LADDDIPAVAPLAPGGRTLNHHAGFRFAVYPRRGGRAPELDQSGVLEWIGRFIARIHAVGAHHRFAHRETADVATLGREPRAALLSGGLIPPELEPRWRSLADAALDMAQTAFERAGRVAQLRLHGDCHPGNLLWTEAGPHFVEIGRAHV
;
A
#
# COMPACT_ATOMS: atom_id res chain seq x y z
N LEU A 1 8.82 -4.53 -11.61
CA LEU A 1 8.16 -3.28 -12.08
C LEU A 1 9.09 -2.45 -12.97
N ALA A 2 10.34 -2.22 -12.54
CA ALA A 2 11.29 -1.48 -13.40
C ALA A 2 11.57 -2.22 -14.71
N ASP A 3 11.68 -3.55 -14.65
CA ASP A 3 11.88 -4.41 -15.83
C ASP A 3 10.65 -4.46 -16.75
N ASP A 4 9.50 -4.01 -16.27
CA ASP A 4 8.23 -3.96 -17.01
C ASP A 4 7.88 -2.54 -17.50
N ASP A 5 8.87 -1.65 -17.59
CA ASP A 5 8.71 -0.24 -17.98
C ASP A 5 7.69 0.54 -17.12
N ILE A 6 7.56 0.16 -15.84
CA ILE A 6 6.76 0.92 -14.88
C ILE A 6 7.69 1.92 -14.19
N PRO A 7 7.37 3.22 -14.20
CA PRO A 7 8.23 4.26 -13.65
C PRO A 7 8.23 4.24 -12.10
N ALA A 8 8.68 3.14 -11.53
CA ALA A 8 8.88 2.96 -10.12
C ALA A 8 10.33 3.27 -9.73
N VAL A 9 10.52 3.98 -8.63
CA VAL A 9 11.85 4.21 -8.10
C VAL A 9 12.32 2.97 -7.36
N ALA A 10 13.04 2.09 -8.09
CA ALA A 10 13.56 0.86 -7.52
C ALA A 10 14.76 1.12 -6.59
N PRO A 11 14.94 0.32 -5.52
CA PRO A 11 16.13 0.42 -4.68
C PRO A 11 17.39 0.04 -5.45
N LEU A 12 18.48 0.70 -5.15
CA LEU A 12 19.82 0.34 -5.63
C LEU A 12 20.23 -1.00 -5.01
N ALA A 13 20.99 -1.79 -5.77
CA ALA A 13 21.46 -3.10 -5.34
C ALA A 13 23.00 -3.18 -5.22
N PRO A 14 23.64 -2.44 -4.29
CA PRO A 14 25.06 -2.54 -4.08
C PRO A 14 25.42 -3.99 -3.67
N GLY A 15 26.35 -4.59 -4.40
CA GLY A 15 26.70 -6.01 -4.18
C GLY A 15 25.57 -7.00 -4.48
N GLY A 16 24.58 -6.63 -5.33
CA GLY A 16 23.44 -7.48 -5.73
C GLY A 16 22.33 -7.59 -4.68
N ARG A 17 22.35 -6.77 -3.63
CA ARG A 17 21.33 -6.78 -2.56
C ARG A 17 20.63 -5.44 -2.45
N THR A 18 19.31 -5.45 -2.43
CA THR A 18 18.49 -4.25 -2.21
C THR A 18 18.29 -3.93 -0.73
N LEU A 19 18.30 -4.94 0.14
CA LEU A 19 18.25 -4.79 1.59
C LEU A 19 19.65 -4.90 2.17
N ASN A 20 20.08 -3.85 2.84
CA ASN A 20 21.39 -3.74 3.48
C ASN A 20 21.25 -3.77 4.99
N HIS A 21 22.34 -4.14 5.67
CA HIS A 21 22.43 -4.20 7.12
C HIS A 21 23.66 -3.44 7.60
N HIS A 22 23.52 -2.58 8.59
CA HIS A 22 24.62 -1.89 9.24
C HIS A 22 24.26 -1.55 10.69
N ALA A 23 25.15 -1.85 11.63
CA ALA A 23 24.99 -1.55 13.06
C ALA A 23 23.62 -1.96 13.64
N GLY A 24 23.08 -3.12 13.24
CA GLY A 24 21.78 -3.63 13.69
C GLY A 24 20.57 -3.06 12.93
N PHE A 25 20.77 -2.09 12.05
CA PHE A 25 19.69 -1.50 11.23
C PHE A 25 19.59 -2.20 9.88
N ARG A 26 18.36 -2.30 9.37
CA ARG A 26 18.04 -2.71 8.01
C ARG A 26 17.63 -1.48 7.21
N PHE A 27 18.21 -1.30 6.02
CA PHE A 27 17.92 -0.15 5.18
C PHE A 27 18.04 -0.49 3.69
N ALA A 28 17.36 0.29 2.86
CA ALA A 28 17.51 0.29 1.41
C ALA A 28 17.94 1.68 0.94
N VAL A 29 18.66 1.74 -0.15
CA VAL A 29 19.13 2.98 -0.77
C VAL A 29 18.40 3.18 -2.08
N TYR A 30 17.85 4.35 -2.29
CA TYR A 30 17.12 4.69 -3.51
C TYR A 30 17.81 5.82 -4.28
N PRO A 31 17.76 5.83 -5.61
CA PRO A 31 18.20 6.98 -6.36
C PRO A 31 17.28 8.16 -6.06
N ARG A 32 17.85 9.35 -5.84
CA ARG A 32 17.04 10.56 -5.70
C ARG A 32 16.43 10.89 -7.06
N ARG A 33 15.12 11.03 -7.10
CA ARG A 33 14.36 11.49 -8.28
C ARG A 33 13.79 12.87 -8.01
N GLY A 34 13.85 13.74 -9.02
CA GLY A 34 13.15 15.01 -9.01
C GLY A 34 11.71 14.83 -9.44
N GLY A 35 10.91 15.86 -9.21
CA GLY A 35 9.50 15.92 -9.57
C GLY A 35 8.72 16.74 -8.56
N ARG A 36 7.45 16.97 -8.85
CA ARG A 36 6.48 17.65 -7.99
C ARG A 36 5.29 16.74 -7.73
N ALA A 37 4.48 17.05 -6.75
CA ALA A 37 3.19 16.38 -6.60
C ALA A 37 2.34 16.59 -7.87
N PRO A 38 1.57 15.59 -8.34
CA PRO A 38 0.70 15.75 -9.49
C PRO A 38 -0.45 16.73 -9.17
N GLU A 39 -0.79 17.56 -10.13
CA GLU A 39 -1.97 18.43 -10.09
C GLU A 39 -3.16 17.62 -10.65
N LEU A 40 -3.99 17.04 -9.77
CA LEU A 40 -5.01 16.07 -10.13
C LEU A 40 -6.17 16.67 -10.96
N ASP A 41 -6.35 17.98 -10.93
CA ASP A 41 -7.32 18.76 -11.72
C ASP A 41 -6.84 19.04 -13.15
N GLN A 42 -5.56 18.84 -13.42
CA GLN A 42 -5.00 18.98 -14.76
C GLN A 42 -5.49 17.88 -15.70
N SER A 43 -5.89 18.28 -16.90
CA SER A 43 -6.39 17.33 -17.92
C SER A 43 -5.38 16.21 -18.21
N GLY A 44 -5.85 14.98 -18.21
CA GLY A 44 -5.05 13.79 -18.52
C GLY A 44 -4.21 13.23 -17.36
N VAL A 45 -4.00 13.97 -16.26
CA VAL A 45 -3.16 13.53 -15.14
C VAL A 45 -3.74 12.27 -14.47
N LEU A 46 -5.03 12.27 -14.15
CA LEU A 46 -5.70 11.10 -13.55
C LEU A 46 -5.70 9.90 -14.50
N GLU A 47 -5.85 10.13 -15.80
CA GLU A 47 -5.81 9.07 -16.80
C GLU A 47 -4.42 8.41 -16.86
N TRP A 48 -3.35 9.20 -16.84
CA TRP A 48 -1.98 8.68 -16.80
C TRP A 48 -1.72 7.87 -15.54
N ILE A 49 -2.08 8.41 -14.38
CA ILE A 49 -1.93 7.71 -13.10
C ILE A 49 -2.70 6.39 -13.12
N GLY A 50 -3.95 6.41 -13.59
CA GLY A 50 -4.80 5.22 -13.69
C GLY A 50 -4.21 4.16 -14.62
N ARG A 51 -3.65 4.54 -15.76
CA ARG A 51 -2.97 3.62 -16.68
C ARG A 51 -1.77 2.93 -16.04
N PHE A 52 -0.94 3.66 -15.30
CA PHE A 52 0.21 3.07 -14.62
C PHE A 52 -0.19 2.20 -13.43
N ILE A 53 -1.22 2.59 -12.66
CA ILE A 53 -1.78 1.72 -11.61
C ILE A 53 -2.29 0.42 -12.22
N ALA A 54 -2.99 0.47 -13.35
CA ALA A 54 -3.46 -0.72 -14.03
C ALA A 54 -2.30 -1.62 -14.49
N ARG A 55 -1.19 -1.05 -14.97
CA ARG A 55 0.03 -1.81 -15.30
C ARG A 55 0.67 -2.44 -14.07
N ILE A 56 0.76 -1.70 -12.95
CA ILE A 56 1.25 -2.25 -11.67
C ILE A 56 0.40 -3.45 -11.25
N HIS A 57 -0.92 -3.35 -11.35
CA HIS A 57 -1.83 -4.44 -11.02
C HIS A 57 -1.71 -5.62 -12.00
N ALA A 58 -1.52 -5.37 -13.29
CA ALA A 58 -1.31 -6.42 -14.29
C ALA A 58 -0.03 -7.23 -13.97
N VAL A 59 1.07 -6.58 -13.66
CA VAL A 59 2.31 -7.24 -13.20
C VAL A 59 2.07 -7.93 -11.86
N GLY A 60 1.36 -7.27 -10.94
CA GLY A 60 1.02 -7.79 -9.61
C GLY A 60 0.18 -9.07 -9.64
N ALA A 61 -0.59 -9.28 -10.70
CA ALA A 61 -1.43 -10.48 -10.86
C ALA A 61 -0.63 -11.76 -11.12
N HIS A 62 0.61 -11.65 -11.63
CA HIS A 62 1.43 -12.81 -11.96
C HIS A 62 2.14 -13.44 -10.76
N HIS A 63 2.27 -12.72 -9.66
CA HIS A 63 3.02 -13.19 -8.50
C HIS A 63 2.29 -12.81 -7.20
N ARG A 64 2.36 -13.68 -6.18
CA ARG A 64 1.89 -13.36 -4.82
C ARG A 64 3.04 -12.88 -3.96
N PHE A 65 2.73 -12.07 -2.95
CA PHE A 65 3.69 -11.78 -1.90
C PHE A 65 3.88 -13.00 -1.01
N ALA A 66 5.13 -13.28 -0.62
CA ALA A 66 5.45 -14.38 0.28
C ALA A 66 5.31 -14.00 1.76
N HIS A 67 5.46 -12.70 2.08
CA HIS A 67 5.58 -12.22 3.47
C HIS A 67 4.73 -10.97 3.75
N ARG A 68 3.84 -10.59 2.83
CA ARG A 68 2.91 -9.49 3.04
C ARG A 68 1.54 -10.01 3.35
N GLU A 69 0.88 -9.35 4.27
CA GLU A 69 -0.48 -9.67 4.69
C GLU A 69 -1.48 -9.37 3.57
N THR A 70 -2.57 -10.10 3.57
CA THR A 70 -3.71 -9.86 2.70
C THR A 70 -4.54 -8.71 3.25
N ALA A 71 -5.01 -7.81 2.38
CA ALA A 71 -5.90 -6.74 2.77
C ALA A 71 -7.34 -7.28 2.93
N ASP A 72 -7.65 -7.81 4.08
CA ASP A 72 -8.98 -8.32 4.43
C ASP A 72 -9.43 -7.82 5.81
N VAL A 73 -10.65 -8.20 6.20
CA VAL A 73 -11.25 -7.78 7.49
C VAL A 73 -10.50 -8.38 8.68
N ALA A 74 -9.87 -9.54 8.53
CA ALA A 74 -9.11 -10.16 9.59
C ALA A 74 -7.84 -9.35 9.87
N THR A 75 -6.97 -9.22 8.87
CA THR A 75 -5.64 -8.62 9.02
C THR A 75 -5.66 -7.10 9.21
N LEU A 76 -6.55 -6.38 8.51
CA LEU A 76 -6.62 -4.91 8.62
C LEU A 76 -7.65 -4.40 9.64
N GLY A 77 -8.45 -5.29 10.20
CA GLY A 77 -9.52 -4.91 11.11
C GLY A 77 -9.50 -5.66 12.43
N ARG A 78 -9.78 -6.96 12.42
CA ARG A 78 -9.96 -7.75 13.65
C ARG A 78 -8.68 -7.89 14.47
N GLU A 79 -7.54 -8.12 13.83
CA GLU A 79 -6.24 -8.24 14.49
C GLU A 79 -5.78 -6.92 15.12
N PRO A 80 -5.77 -5.76 14.41
CA PRO A 80 -5.47 -4.48 15.02
C PRO A 80 -6.44 -4.11 16.17
N ARG A 81 -7.73 -4.41 16.01
CA ARG A 81 -8.71 -4.21 17.08
C ARG A 81 -8.35 -5.01 18.34
N ALA A 82 -8.02 -6.28 18.16
CA ALA A 82 -7.62 -7.12 19.28
C ALA A 82 -6.35 -6.62 19.96
N ALA A 83 -5.36 -6.21 19.17
CA ALA A 83 -4.09 -5.64 19.67
C ALA A 83 -4.30 -4.36 20.48
N LEU A 84 -5.15 -3.43 20.01
CA LEU A 84 -5.47 -2.19 20.72
C LEU A 84 -6.11 -2.45 22.08
N LEU A 85 -7.05 -3.43 22.13
CA LEU A 85 -7.74 -3.78 23.37
C LEU A 85 -6.80 -4.49 24.35
N SER A 86 -6.05 -5.49 23.88
CA SER A 86 -5.12 -6.24 24.74
C SER A 86 -3.95 -5.39 25.23
N GLY A 87 -3.54 -4.41 24.45
CA GLY A 87 -2.49 -3.47 24.80
C GLY A 87 -2.91 -2.34 25.73
N GLY A 88 -4.20 -2.24 26.10
CA GLY A 88 -4.72 -1.16 26.95
C GLY A 88 -4.52 0.24 26.35
N LEU A 89 -4.49 0.34 25.00
CA LEU A 89 -4.24 1.59 24.31
C LEU A 89 -5.48 2.47 24.15
N ILE A 90 -6.65 1.93 24.47
CA ILE A 90 -7.91 2.68 24.48
C ILE A 90 -8.18 3.15 25.91
N PRO A 91 -8.43 4.45 26.14
CA PRO A 91 -8.80 4.95 27.47
C PRO A 91 -10.03 4.21 28.00
N PRO A 92 -10.03 3.78 29.29
CA PRO A 92 -11.09 2.94 29.85
C PRO A 92 -12.50 3.53 29.69
N GLU A 93 -12.63 4.85 29.82
CA GLU A 93 -13.90 5.58 29.68
C GLU A 93 -14.45 5.57 28.23
N LEU A 94 -13.58 5.41 27.24
CA LEU A 94 -13.95 5.35 25.81
C LEU A 94 -14.11 3.91 25.31
N GLU A 95 -13.51 2.92 25.98
CA GLU A 95 -13.42 1.56 25.50
C GLU A 95 -14.80 0.95 25.15
N PRO A 96 -15.86 1.05 25.98
CA PRO A 96 -17.14 0.44 25.65
C PRO A 96 -17.74 0.99 24.34
N ARG A 97 -17.68 2.32 24.16
CA ARG A 97 -18.18 2.98 22.95
C ARG A 97 -17.31 2.66 21.74
N TRP A 98 -15.99 2.71 21.90
CA TRP A 98 -15.05 2.38 20.84
C TRP A 98 -15.23 0.93 20.36
N ARG A 99 -15.34 -0.01 21.30
CA ARG A 99 -15.58 -1.44 21.01
C ARG A 99 -16.83 -1.63 20.17
N SER A 100 -17.95 -1.05 20.61
CA SER A 100 -19.22 -1.15 19.89
C SER A 100 -19.14 -0.58 18.46
N LEU A 101 -18.52 0.59 18.28
CA LEU A 101 -18.35 1.20 16.97
C LEU A 101 -17.40 0.42 16.07
N ALA A 102 -16.29 -0.08 16.63
CA ALA A 102 -15.34 -0.90 15.88
C ALA A 102 -15.97 -2.21 15.40
N ASP A 103 -16.76 -2.87 16.26
CA ASP A 103 -17.47 -4.11 15.90
C ASP A 103 -18.47 -3.84 14.77
N ALA A 104 -19.28 -2.80 14.89
CA ALA A 104 -20.24 -2.42 13.84
C ALA A 104 -19.54 -2.11 12.50
N ALA A 105 -18.42 -1.39 12.53
CA ALA A 105 -17.65 -1.09 11.33
C ALA A 105 -17.07 -2.35 10.67
N LEU A 106 -16.55 -3.28 11.50
CA LEU A 106 -15.99 -4.54 11.01
C LEU A 106 -17.07 -5.45 10.42
N ASP A 107 -18.27 -5.48 11.00
CA ASP A 107 -19.40 -6.25 10.48
C ASP A 107 -19.91 -5.67 9.15
N MET A 108 -19.93 -4.34 9.02
CA MET A 108 -20.23 -3.69 7.74
C MET A 108 -19.19 -4.01 6.67
N ALA A 109 -17.90 -3.99 7.02
CA ALA A 109 -16.82 -4.35 6.12
C ALA A 109 -16.92 -5.82 5.70
N GLN A 110 -17.18 -6.72 6.65
CA GLN A 110 -17.38 -8.14 6.40
C GLN A 110 -18.54 -8.37 5.42
N THR A 111 -19.68 -7.72 5.66
CA THR A 111 -20.84 -7.79 4.76
C THR A 111 -20.51 -7.30 3.36
N ALA A 112 -19.69 -6.23 3.23
CA ALA A 112 -19.27 -5.72 1.92
C ALA A 112 -18.40 -6.73 1.18
N PHE A 113 -17.47 -7.40 1.86
CA PHE A 113 -16.66 -8.47 1.27
C PHE A 113 -17.51 -9.66 0.83
N GLU A 114 -18.46 -10.08 1.64
CA GLU A 114 -19.38 -11.17 1.31
C GLU A 114 -20.23 -10.85 0.09
N ARG A 115 -20.72 -9.61 -0.02
CA ARG A 115 -21.47 -9.14 -1.21
C ARG A 115 -20.61 -9.09 -2.46
N ALA A 116 -19.33 -8.75 -2.32
CA ALA A 116 -18.38 -8.75 -3.44
C ALA A 116 -18.09 -10.17 -3.94
N GLY A 117 -18.31 -11.19 -3.09
CA GLY A 117 -18.09 -12.58 -3.41
C GLY A 117 -16.61 -12.90 -3.58
N ARG A 118 -16.28 -13.63 -4.63
CA ARG A 118 -14.90 -14.07 -4.88
C ARG A 118 -14.08 -12.95 -5.50
N VAL A 119 -13.27 -12.28 -4.69
CA VAL A 119 -12.37 -11.20 -5.11
C VAL A 119 -11.03 -11.79 -5.54
N ALA A 120 -10.52 -11.38 -6.69
CA ALA A 120 -9.18 -11.77 -7.14
C ALA A 120 -8.13 -11.08 -6.26
N GLN A 121 -7.18 -11.86 -5.76
CA GLN A 121 -6.05 -11.35 -4.98
C GLN A 121 -4.87 -11.12 -5.92
N LEU A 122 -4.31 -9.92 -5.87
CA LEU A 122 -3.11 -9.53 -6.61
C LEU A 122 -2.26 -8.58 -5.80
N ARG A 123 -1.00 -8.38 -6.21
CA ARG A 123 -0.15 -7.38 -5.60
C ARG A 123 -0.63 -5.99 -6.01
N LEU A 124 -0.97 -5.18 -5.03
CA LEU A 124 -1.37 -3.80 -5.23
C LEU A 124 -0.24 -2.84 -4.83
N HIS A 125 -0.30 -1.60 -5.30
CA HIS A 125 0.50 -0.52 -4.73
C HIS A 125 0.11 -0.31 -3.25
N GLY A 126 -1.18 -0.29 -2.96
CA GLY A 126 -1.75 -0.26 -1.61
C GLY A 126 -1.76 1.11 -0.94
N ASP A 127 -0.96 2.06 -1.42
CA ASP A 127 -0.86 3.40 -0.85
C ASP A 127 -0.61 4.46 -1.95
N CYS A 128 -1.40 4.40 -3.02
CA CYS A 128 -1.26 5.30 -4.16
C CYS A 128 -2.02 6.60 -3.91
N HIS A 129 -1.34 7.56 -3.29
CA HIS A 129 -1.83 8.92 -3.12
C HIS A 129 -0.84 9.94 -3.71
N PRO A 130 -1.22 11.22 -3.91
CA PRO A 130 -0.35 12.21 -4.58
C PRO A 130 1.03 12.39 -3.94
N GLY A 131 1.17 12.19 -2.63
CA GLY A 131 2.46 12.27 -1.92
C GLY A 131 3.44 11.14 -2.28
N ASN A 132 2.94 10.02 -2.83
CA ASN A 132 3.73 8.89 -3.29
C ASN A 132 3.95 8.90 -4.80
N LEU A 133 3.67 10.04 -5.44
CA LEU A 133 3.87 10.27 -6.87
C LEU A 133 4.73 11.49 -7.09
N LEU A 134 5.74 11.36 -7.93
CA LEU A 134 6.51 12.48 -8.46
C LEU A 134 6.15 12.67 -9.93
N TRP A 135 5.57 13.83 -10.24
CA TRP A 135 5.24 14.20 -11.61
C TRP A 135 6.42 14.93 -12.26
N THR A 136 6.81 14.46 -13.43
CA THR A 136 7.84 15.06 -14.27
C THR A 136 7.30 15.32 -15.67
N GLU A 137 8.08 15.95 -16.54
CA GLU A 137 7.73 16.10 -17.95
C GLU A 137 7.56 14.76 -18.68
N ALA A 138 8.22 13.71 -18.19
CA ALA A 138 8.10 12.34 -18.72
C ALA A 138 6.90 11.56 -18.11
N GLY A 139 6.11 12.18 -17.24
CA GLY A 139 4.99 11.56 -16.55
C GLY A 139 5.25 11.20 -15.10
N PRO A 140 4.39 10.35 -14.50
CA PRO A 140 4.47 10.00 -13.09
C PRO A 140 5.62 9.04 -12.79
N HIS A 141 6.21 9.19 -11.59
CA HIS A 141 7.11 8.22 -10.97
C HIS A 141 6.54 7.80 -9.61
N PHE A 142 6.44 6.51 -9.39
CA PHE A 142 5.99 5.94 -8.11
C PHE A 142 7.17 5.80 -7.17
N VAL A 143 7.15 6.49 -6.02
CA VAL A 143 8.27 6.54 -5.09
C VAL A 143 8.09 5.73 -3.82
N GLU A 144 6.86 5.40 -3.45
CA GLU A 144 6.53 4.55 -2.31
C GLU A 144 5.79 3.30 -2.81
N ILE A 145 6.50 2.21 -3.00
CA ILE A 145 5.91 0.90 -3.37
C ILE A 145 6.01 -0.08 -2.18
N GLY A 146 6.34 0.46 -1.00
CA GLY A 146 6.71 -0.34 0.15
C GLY A 146 5.56 -0.99 0.92
N ARG A 147 4.33 -0.55 0.75
CA ARG A 147 3.16 -0.99 1.52
C ARG A 147 2.04 -1.58 0.66
N ALA A 148 2.41 -2.35 -0.35
CA ALA A 148 1.40 -3.06 -1.11
C ALA A 148 0.72 -4.10 -0.21
N HIS A 149 -0.45 -3.79 0.27
CA HIS A 149 -1.36 -4.74 0.89
C HIS A 149 -2.15 -5.44 -0.21
N VAL A 150 -2.28 -6.73 -0.08
CA VAL A 150 -3.08 -7.56 -1.00
C VAL A 150 -4.30 -8.05 -0.25
#